data_e8ba6b09e66abc22349848bc0b21e5c7
#
_entry.id   e8ba6b09e66abc22349848bc0b21e5c7
#
_cell.length_a   1.000
_cell.length_b   1.000
_cell.length_c   1.000
_cell.angle_alpha   90.00
_cell.angle_beta   90.00
_cell.angle_gamma   90.00
#
_symmetry.space_group_name_H-M   'P 1'
#
loop_
_entity.id
_entity.type
_entity.pdbx_description
1 polymer ?
#
loop_
_entity_poly.entity_id
_entity_poly.type
_entity_poly.pdbx_seq_one_letter_code
_entity_poly.pdbx_strand_id
1 'polypeptide(L)'
;MKKLLLILLVLLCGSCRRVGDLSTLREGDIVFIESRSFQSKFVKLGMMSIWSHCGIAVNTPEGVQIMEADTTVRILPVERFIDKSVGKKYIIKRPAQQLSEPIDQEEWLGRWYDLNFSFDNEEVYCSELVWLIYKNQGIELCPPRKINTHFMAR
;
A
#
# COMPACT_ATOMS: atom_id res chain seq x y z
N MET A 1 -21.35 -1.88 15.09
CA MET A 1 -21.06 -0.99 13.94
C MET A 1 -19.57 -1.15 13.62
N LYS A 2 -19.25 -1.85 12.54
CA LYS A 2 -17.85 -2.06 12.11
C LYS A 2 -17.31 -0.72 11.61
N LYS A 3 -16.29 -0.20 12.26
CA LYS A 3 -15.65 1.07 11.86
C LYS A 3 -14.64 0.74 10.76
N LEU A 4 -14.97 1.10 9.54
CA LEU A 4 -14.04 1.02 8.42
C LEU A 4 -12.87 1.98 8.69
N LEU A 5 -11.68 1.44 8.86
CA LEU A 5 -10.48 2.22 9.07
C LEU A 5 -9.62 2.11 7.79
N LEU A 6 -9.71 3.13 6.95
CA LEU A 6 -8.86 3.22 5.76
C LEU A 6 -7.66 4.12 6.08
N ILE A 7 -6.47 3.57 5.97
CA ILE A 7 -5.24 4.35 6.14
C ILE A 7 -5.03 5.19 4.87
N LEU A 8 -5.24 6.50 4.98
CA LEU A 8 -4.81 7.46 3.96
C LEU A 8 -3.28 7.61 4.06
N LEU A 9 -2.61 6.54 3.66
CA LEU A 9 -1.18 6.44 3.79
C LEU A 9 -0.53 7.37 2.76
N VAL A 10 0.22 8.35 3.18
CA VAL A 10 1.33 8.90 2.40
C VAL A 10 1.04 10.07 1.46
N LEU A 11 -0.17 10.31 0.97
CA LEU A 11 -0.40 11.50 0.14
C LEU A 11 -0.35 12.81 0.97
N LEU A 12 -0.58 12.68 2.29
CA LEU A 12 -0.59 13.81 3.23
C LEU A 12 0.60 13.81 4.21
N CYS A 13 1.46 12.79 4.17
CA CYS A 13 2.67 12.78 4.98
C CYS A 13 3.71 13.74 4.37
N GLY A 14 3.90 14.89 4.97
CA GLY A 14 4.96 15.81 4.61
C GLY A 14 6.39 15.24 4.70
N SER A 15 6.50 14.03 5.28
CA SER A 15 7.75 13.27 5.45
C SER A 15 8.13 12.39 4.26
N CYS A 16 7.32 12.31 3.19
CA CYS A 16 7.62 11.49 2.03
C CYS A 16 7.95 12.36 0.82
N ARG A 17 9.09 12.12 0.19
CA ARG A 17 9.42 12.75 -1.08
C ARG A 17 8.97 11.92 -2.27
N ARG A 18 8.58 12.57 -3.36
CA ARG A 18 8.33 11.93 -4.65
C ARG A 18 9.66 11.52 -5.29
N VAL A 19 9.73 10.29 -5.81
CA VAL A 19 10.88 9.75 -6.55
C VAL A 19 10.54 9.72 -8.04
N GLY A 20 11.54 9.95 -8.90
CA GLY A 20 11.30 10.23 -10.32
C GLY A 20 10.80 9.05 -11.14
N ASP A 21 11.51 7.91 -11.12
CA ASP A 21 11.19 6.79 -11.98
C ASP A 21 11.48 5.42 -11.34
N LEU A 22 11.02 4.35 -12.01
CA LEU A 22 11.11 2.97 -11.56
C LEU A 22 12.56 2.46 -11.44
N SER A 23 13.48 2.99 -12.23
CA SER A 23 14.90 2.58 -12.18
C SER A 23 15.60 3.00 -10.87
N THR A 24 14.99 3.91 -10.13
CA THR A 24 15.51 4.41 -8.85
C THR A 24 14.86 3.76 -7.64
N LEU A 25 14.00 2.76 -7.84
CA LEU A 25 13.33 2.03 -6.77
C LEU A 25 14.32 1.39 -5.81
N ARG A 26 14.01 1.49 -4.53
CA ARG A 26 14.74 0.84 -3.43
C ARG A 26 13.75 0.18 -2.49
N GLU A 27 14.23 -0.80 -1.75
CA GLU A 27 13.45 -1.39 -0.67
C GLU A 27 12.84 -0.33 0.25
N GLY A 28 11.57 -0.50 0.57
CA GLY A 28 10.79 0.46 1.35
C GLY A 28 10.12 1.57 0.54
N ASP A 29 10.46 1.79 -0.74
CA ASP A 29 9.70 2.72 -1.56
C ASP A 29 8.25 2.24 -1.74
N ILE A 30 7.31 3.19 -1.68
CA ILE A 30 5.89 2.90 -1.81
C ILE A 30 5.44 3.33 -3.21
N VAL A 31 4.89 2.38 -3.97
CA VAL A 31 4.39 2.63 -5.32
C VAL A 31 2.87 2.66 -5.30
N PHE A 32 2.29 3.75 -5.76
CA PHE A 32 0.84 3.94 -5.87
C PHE A 32 0.42 3.87 -7.34
N ILE A 33 -0.71 3.23 -7.57
CA ILE A 33 -1.33 3.13 -8.89
C ILE A 33 -2.82 3.46 -8.84
N GLU A 34 -3.36 3.88 -9.97
CA GLU A 34 -4.79 3.92 -10.22
C GLU A 34 -5.26 2.52 -10.68
N SER A 35 -5.62 1.65 -9.75
CA SER A 35 -5.99 0.27 -10.06
C SER A 35 -7.29 0.18 -10.88
N ARG A 36 -7.34 -0.82 -11.77
CA ARG A 36 -8.54 -1.20 -12.55
C ARG A 36 -9.49 -2.11 -11.78
N SER A 37 -9.12 -2.55 -10.59
CA SER A 37 -9.93 -3.48 -9.80
C SER A 37 -11.30 -2.90 -9.43
N PHE A 38 -12.29 -3.78 -9.20
CA PHE A 38 -13.61 -3.35 -8.74
C PHE A 38 -13.57 -2.62 -7.39
N GLN A 39 -12.73 -3.08 -6.47
CA GLN A 39 -12.50 -2.48 -5.15
C GLN A 39 -11.97 -1.03 -5.26
N SER A 40 -11.21 -0.73 -6.32
CA SER A 40 -10.65 0.59 -6.60
C SER A 40 -11.72 1.69 -6.63
N LYS A 41 -12.94 1.39 -7.09
CA LYS A 41 -14.04 2.38 -7.14
C LYS A 41 -14.46 2.83 -5.75
N PHE A 42 -14.54 1.91 -4.81
CA PHE A 42 -14.91 2.21 -3.41
C PHE A 42 -13.79 2.97 -2.70
N VAL A 43 -12.53 2.55 -2.93
CA VAL A 43 -11.37 3.24 -2.38
C VAL A 43 -11.29 4.68 -2.89
N LYS A 44 -11.45 4.91 -4.18
CA LYS A 44 -11.44 6.25 -4.78
C LYS A 44 -12.50 7.16 -4.19
N LEU A 45 -13.73 6.64 -4.03
CA LEU A 45 -14.85 7.40 -3.48
C LEU A 45 -14.60 7.77 -2.01
N GLY A 46 -14.13 6.82 -1.20
CA GLY A 46 -13.84 7.04 0.22
C GLY A 46 -12.64 7.94 0.48
N MET A 47 -11.67 7.94 -0.43
CA MET A 47 -10.39 8.65 -0.28
C MET A 47 -10.33 9.99 -1.01
N MET A 48 -11.29 10.29 -1.88
CA MET A 48 -11.25 11.44 -2.79
C MET A 48 -9.91 11.51 -3.57
N SER A 49 -9.37 10.36 -3.95
CA SER A 49 -8.07 10.20 -4.60
C SER A 49 -8.16 9.29 -5.81
N ILE A 50 -7.39 9.56 -6.85
CA ILE A 50 -7.23 8.67 -8.00
C ILE A 50 -6.37 7.45 -7.65
N TRP A 51 -5.49 7.57 -6.65
CA TRP A 51 -4.60 6.49 -6.21
C TRP A 51 -5.40 5.52 -5.33
N SER A 52 -5.63 4.33 -5.84
CA SER A 52 -6.56 3.37 -5.25
C SER A 52 -5.93 2.05 -4.85
N HIS A 53 -4.65 1.88 -5.12
CA HIS A 53 -3.88 0.71 -4.74
C HIS A 53 -2.40 1.09 -4.54
N CYS A 54 -1.73 0.38 -3.63
CA CYS A 54 -0.30 0.57 -3.41
C CYS A 54 0.39 -0.77 -3.12
N GLY A 55 1.70 -0.77 -3.31
CA GLY A 55 2.60 -1.83 -2.91
C GLY A 55 3.91 -1.23 -2.40
N ILE A 56 4.72 -2.04 -1.78
CA ILE A 56 6.03 -1.67 -1.26
C ILE A 56 7.12 -2.39 -2.03
N ALA A 57 8.18 -1.67 -2.38
CA ALA A 57 9.35 -2.25 -3.03
C ALA A 57 10.13 -3.13 -2.05
N VAL A 58 10.49 -4.32 -2.46
CA VAL A 58 11.26 -5.32 -1.70
C VAL A 58 12.43 -5.82 -2.53
N ASN A 59 13.55 -6.11 -1.88
CA ASN A 59 14.67 -6.75 -2.53
C ASN A 59 14.43 -8.26 -2.65
N THR A 60 14.64 -8.81 -3.83
CA THR A 60 14.60 -10.26 -4.08
C THR A 60 15.87 -10.69 -4.81
N PRO A 61 16.15 -12.00 -4.92
CA PRO A 61 17.28 -12.47 -5.72
C PRO A 61 17.25 -12.02 -7.19
N GLU A 62 16.04 -11.76 -7.73
CA GLU A 62 15.82 -11.28 -9.10
C GLU A 62 15.90 -9.75 -9.22
N GLY A 63 16.16 -9.05 -8.12
CA GLY A 63 16.19 -7.59 -8.05
C GLY A 63 15.03 -7.00 -7.28
N VAL A 64 14.79 -5.70 -7.42
CA VAL A 64 13.70 -5.01 -6.73
C VAL A 64 12.36 -5.40 -7.37
N GLN A 65 11.44 -5.89 -6.54
CA GLN A 65 10.07 -6.25 -6.92
C GLN A 65 9.06 -5.52 -6.02
N ILE A 66 7.77 -5.71 -6.26
CA ILE A 66 6.70 -5.10 -5.45
C ILE A 66 5.99 -6.17 -4.64
N MET A 67 5.92 -5.97 -3.32
CA MET A 67 5.01 -6.71 -2.45
C MET A 67 3.70 -5.94 -2.32
N GLU A 68 2.59 -6.61 -2.57
CA GLU A 68 1.25 -6.03 -2.51
C GLU A 68 0.26 -6.96 -1.80
N ALA A 69 -0.78 -6.40 -1.20
CA ALA A 69 -1.98 -7.13 -0.82
C ALA A 69 -3.06 -6.92 -1.90
N ASP A 70 -3.46 -8.01 -2.56
CA ASP A 70 -4.52 -8.03 -3.59
C ASP A 70 -5.58 -9.08 -3.20
N THR A 71 -5.53 -10.32 -3.67
CA THR A 71 -6.30 -11.44 -3.09
C THR A 71 -5.60 -12.00 -1.85
N THR A 72 -4.29 -12.10 -1.96
CA THR A 72 -3.36 -12.40 -0.87
C THR A 72 -2.16 -11.47 -0.97
N VAL A 73 -1.34 -11.43 0.06
CA VAL A 73 -0.03 -10.77 -0.02
C VAL A 73 0.88 -11.59 -0.91
N ARG A 74 1.44 -10.96 -1.91
CA ARG A 74 2.33 -11.57 -2.90
C ARG A 74 3.41 -10.61 -3.37
N ILE A 75 4.44 -11.15 -3.98
CA ILE A 75 5.51 -10.39 -4.64
C ILE A 75 5.38 -10.60 -6.16
N LEU A 76 5.55 -9.54 -6.91
CA LEU A 76 5.50 -9.57 -8.37
C LEU A 76 6.46 -8.56 -8.99
N PRO A 77 6.92 -8.79 -10.25
CA PRO A 77 7.74 -7.83 -10.96
C PRO A 77 7.10 -6.44 -11.03
N VAL A 78 7.92 -5.41 -10.98
CA VAL A 78 7.49 -3.99 -11.01
C VAL A 78 6.56 -3.72 -12.20
N GLU A 79 6.91 -4.23 -13.37
CA GLU A 79 6.14 -4.05 -14.61
C GLU A 79 4.75 -4.65 -14.49
N ARG A 80 4.64 -5.84 -13.88
CA ARG A 80 3.35 -6.51 -13.63
C ARG A 80 2.47 -5.71 -12.69
N PHE A 81 3.06 -5.07 -11.68
CA PHE A 81 2.33 -4.18 -10.78
C PHE A 81 1.81 -2.95 -11.54
N ILE A 82 2.65 -2.30 -12.34
CA ILE A 82 2.28 -1.12 -13.13
C ILE A 82 1.24 -1.44 -14.21
N ASP A 83 1.28 -2.63 -14.80
CA ASP A 83 0.29 -3.07 -15.81
C ASP A 83 -1.15 -3.14 -15.24
N LYS A 84 -1.32 -3.23 -13.93
CA LYS A 84 -2.63 -3.14 -13.26
C LYS A 84 -3.21 -1.73 -13.26
N SER A 85 -2.41 -0.72 -13.57
CA SER A 85 -2.80 0.68 -13.53
C SER A 85 -3.54 1.13 -14.79
N VAL A 86 -4.47 2.06 -14.61
CA VAL A 86 -5.10 2.78 -15.72
C VAL A 86 -4.07 3.68 -16.40
N GLY A 87 -3.80 3.40 -17.69
CA GLY A 87 -2.82 4.17 -18.47
C GLY A 87 -1.39 4.05 -17.93
N LYS A 88 -1.07 2.98 -17.19
CA LYS A 88 0.25 2.75 -16.58
C LYS A 88 0.73 3.92 -15.69
N LYS A 89 -0.18 4.67 -15.12
CA LYS A 89 0.13 5.79 -14.24
C LYS A 89 0.57 5.29 -12.86
N TYR A 90 1.63 5.87 -12.35
CA TYR A 90 2.14 5.56 -11.00
C TYR A 90 2.75 6.80 -10.34
N ILE A 91 2.91 6.72 -9.04
CA ILE A 91 3.72 7.64 -8.25
C ILE A 91 4.51 6.83 -7.24
N ILE A 92 5.78 7.16 -7.07
CA ILE A 92 6.66 6.57 -6.06
C ILE A 92 6.84 7.57 -4.93
N LYS A 93 6.64 7.09 -3.72
CA LYS A 93 6.90 7.84 -2.49
C LYS A 93 7.98 7.16 -1.67
N ARG A 94 8.99 7.91 -1.30
CA ARG A 94 10.06 7.46 -0.40
C ARG A 94 9.89 8.14 0.94
N PRO A 95 9.58 7.39 2.02
CA PRO A 95 9.55 7.94 3.37
C PRO A 95 10.90 8.56 3.76
N ALA A 96 10.87 9.64 4.52
CA ALA A 96 12.09 10.30 4.97
C ALA A 96 12.88 9.40 5.92
N GLN A 97 12.19 8.69 6.79
CA GLN A 97 12.79 7.64 7.61
C GLN A 97 12.77 6.32 6.84
N GLN A 98 13.92 5.78 6.58
CA GLN A 98 14.09 4.51 5.86
C GLN A 98 14.03 3.34 6.84
N LEU A 99 13.69 2.17 6.32
CA LEU A 99 13.76 0.92 7.07
C LEU A 99 15.21 0.69 7.56
N SER A 100 15.34 0.23 8.79
CA SER A 100 16.64 -0.09 9.39
C SER A 100 17.10 -1.50 9.06
N GLU A 101 16.16 -2.41 8.82
CA GLU A 101 16.38 -3.80 8.48
C GLU A 101 15.65 -4.17 7.19
N PRO A 102 16.10 -5.17 6.44
CA PRO A 102 15.36 -5.72 5.31
C PRO A 102 13.95 -6.15 5.70
N ILE A 103 13.03 -6.08 4.74
CA ILE A 103 11.66 -6.54 4.95
C ILE A 103 11.68 -8.08 5.05
N ASP A 104 11.22 -8.62 6.18
CA ASP A 104 10.95 -10.05 6.31
C ASP A 104 9.72 -10.42 5.48
N GLN A 105 9.99 -10.90 4.26
CA GLN A 105 8.93 -11.19 3.29
C GLN A 105 8.07 -12.38 3.73
N GLU A 106 8.67 -13.36 4.43
CA GLU A 106 7.97 -14.57 4.87
C GLU A 106 6.89 -14.27 5.92
N GLU A 107 7.11 -13.23 6.72
CA GLU A 107 6.12 -12.77 7.70
C GLU A 107 4.79 -12.37 7.03
N TRP A 108 4.83 -11.86 5.81
CA TRP A 108 3.67 -11.25 5.15
C TRP A 108 3.06 -12.10 4.05
N LEU A 109 3.87 -12.88 3.33
CA LEU A 109 3.43 -13.65 2.18
C LEU A 109 2.27 -14.60 2.51
N GLY A 110 1.26 -14.62 1.65
CA GLY A 110 0.11 -15.50 1.75
C GLY A 110 -1.00 -15.03 2.68
N ARG A 111 -0.84 -13.94 3.44
CA ARG A 111 -1.95 -13.36 4.22
C ARG A 111 -3.09 -12.95 3.30
N TRP A 112 -4.32 -13.21 3.71
CA TRP A 112 -5.50 -12.86 2.94
C TRP A 112 -5.76 -11.35 2.91
N TYR A 113 -6.40 -10.90 1.84
CA TYR A 113 -6.82 -9.50 1.72
C TYR A 113 -7.99 -9.20 2.63
N ASP A 114 -7.87 -8.18 3.48
CA ASP A 114 -8.95 -7.73 4.35
C ASP A 114 -10.00 -6.91 3.58
N LEU A 115 -11.13 -7.57 3.30
CA LEU A 115 -12.29 -6.92 2.69
C LEU A 115 -13.12 -6.11 3.70
N ASN A 116 -12.91 -6.32 5.00
CA ASN A 116 -13.63 -5.63 6.07
C ASN A 116 -12.91 -4.36 6.52
N PHE A 117 -11.66 -4.16 6.09
CA PHE A 117 -10.81 -3.05 6.48
C PHE A 117 -10.73 -2.88 8.02
N SER A 118 -10.46 -3.97 8.71
CA SER A 118 -10.38 -4.06 10.18
C SER A 118 -8.92 -4.17 10.62
N PHE A 119 -8.55 -3.54 11.73
CA PHE A 119 -7.18 -3.60 12.24
C PHE A 119 -6.91 -4.76 13.22
N ASP A 120 -7.94 -5.52 13.58
CA ASP A 120 -7.85 -6.50 14.66
C ASP A 120 -7.88 -7.94 14.12
N ASN A 121 -7.33 -8.18 12.92
CA ASN A 121 -7.31 -9.49 12.29
C ASN A 121 -5.95 -9.80 11.65
N GLU A 122 -5.76 -11.02 11.14
CA GLU A 122 -4.55 -11.45 10.45
C GLU A 122 -4.53 -11.11 8.95
N GLU A 123 -5.67 -10.63 8.43
CA GLU A 123 -5.80 -10.17 7.06
C GLU A 123 -5.25 -8.76 6.92
N VAL A 124 -4.82 -8.37 5.72
CA VAL A 124 -4.28 -7.04 5.47
C VAL A 124 -4.77 -6.49 4.14
N TYR A 125 -5.10 -5.21 4.08
CA TYR A 125 -5.31 -4.53 2.81
C TYR A 125 -4.04 -3.76 2.37
N CYS A 126 -4.00 -3.27 1.14
CA CYS A 126 -2.77 -2.78 0.51
C CYS A 126 -2.02 -1.71 1.31
N SER A 127 -2.70 -0.70 1.81
CA SER A 127 -2.05 0.38 2.58
C SER A 127 -1.76 -0.01 4.02
N GLU A 128 -2.53 -0.93 4.60
CA GLU A 128 -2.25 -1.48 5.92
C GLU A 128 -0.99 -2.32 5.93
N LEU A 129 -0.79 -3.17 4.90
CA LEU A 129 0.44 -3.93 4.73
C LEU A 129 1.66 -3.02 4.79
N VAL A 130 1.66 -1.94 4.00
CA VAL A 130 2.76 -0.97 3.98
C VAL A 130 2.95 -0.33 5.35
N TRP A 131 1.86 0.10 5.99
CA TRP A 131 1.92 0.73 7.32
C TRP A 131 2.45 -0.22 8.39
N LEU A 132 2.02 -1.48 8.40
CA LEU A 132 2.47 -2.49 9.36
C LEU A 132 3.96 -2.82 9.19
N ILE A 133 4.44 -2.97 7.95
CA ILE A 133 5.87 -3.19 7.66
C ILE A 133 6.74 -2.09 8.30
N TYR A 134 6.35 -0.83 8.11
CA TYR A 134 7.07 0.29 8.71
C TYR A 134 6.93 0.33 10.23
N LYS A 135 5.72 0.10 10.74
CA LYS A 135 5.43 0.09 12.17
C LYS A 135 6.21 -0.99 12.91
N ASN A 136 6.38 -2.18 12.32
CA ASN A 136 7.17 -3.26 12.91
C ASN A 136 8.64 -2.87 13.11
N GLN A 137 9.14 -1.90 12.35
CA GLN A 137 10.47 -1.32 12.53
C GLN A 137 10.46 -0.01 13.33
N GLY A 138 9.39 0.28 14.05
CA GLY A 138 9.27 1.47 14.90
C GLY A 138 9.07 2.77 14.15
N ILE A 139 8.71 2.73 12.86
CA ILE A 139 8.52 3.91 12.02
C ILE A 139 7.03 4.17 11.85
N GLU A 140 6.57 5.32 12.30
CA GLU A 140 5.19 5.75 12.08
C GLU A 140 5.10 6.62 10.82
N LEU A 141 4.57 6.07 9.74
CA LEU A 141 4.39 6.81 8.48
C LEU A 141 3.33 7.91 8.60
N CYS A 142 2.21 7.58 9.24
CA CYS A 142 1.13 8.51 9.55
C CYS A 142 0.15 7.85 10.52
N PRO A 143 -0.56 8.63 11.35
CA PRO A 143 -1.59 8.07 12.21
C PRO A 143 -2.76 7.53 11.37
N PRO A 144 -3.30 6.34 11.73
CA PRO A 144 -4.48 5.79 11.08
C PRO A 144 -5.68 6.73 11.19
N ARG A 145 -6.40 6.95 10.09
CA ARG A 145 -7.61 7.77 10.06
C ARG A 145 -8.85 6.90 9.86
N LYS A 146 -9.86 7.12 10.67
CA LYS A 146 -11.18 6.48 10.50
C LYS A 146 -11.95 7.17 9.38
N ILE A 147 -12.38 6.39 8.39
CA ILE A 147 -13.31 6.88 7.38
C ILE A 147 -14.73 6.65 7.89
N ASN A 148 -15.54 7.70 7.83
CA ASN A 148 -16.94 7.62 8.22
C ASN A 148 -17.74 7.01 7.06
N THR A 149 -18.16 5.74 7.19
CA THR A 149 -18.84 4.98 6.15
C THR A 149 -20.33 5.30 6.02
N HIS A 150 -20.84 6.35 6.65
CA HIS A 150 -22.25 6.74 6.52
C HIS A 150 -22.70 7.00 5.07
N PHE A 151 -21.78 7.15 4.12
CA PHE A 151 -22.07 7.33 2.70
C PHE A 151 -22.29 6.02 1.92
N MET A 152 -21.95 4.84 2.49
CA MET A 152 -22.04 3.55 1.79
C MET A 152 -23.31 2.74 2.14
N ALA A 153 -24.18 3.28 2.99
CA ALA A 153 -25.39 2.60 3.47
C ALA A 153 -26.70 3.18 2.89
N ARG A 154 -26.65 3.66 1.64
CA ARG A 154 -27.89 4.01 0.89
C ARG A 154 -27.89 3.38 -0.48
#